data_025ee619e376d1206c33e34b7f8652bd
#
_entry.id   025ee619e376d1206c33e34b7f8652bd
#
_cell.length_a   1.000
_cell.length_b   1.000
_cell.length_c   1.000
_cell.angle_alpha   90.00
_cell.angle_beta   90.00
_cell.angle_gamma   90.00
#
_symmetry.space_group_name_H-M   'P 1'
#
loop_
_entity.id
_entity.type
_entity.pdbx_description
1 polymer ?
#
loop_
_entity_poly.entity_id
_entity_poly.type
_entity_poly.pdbx_seq_one_letter_code
_entity_poly.pdbx_strand_id
1 'polypeptide(L)'
;MAMEEDLARKGLPNLPFHASPLMYGKEPYRDLEMETRKKMLASFESFCRRAPFRCKSFAYKRSEVEEPELFTARFKRDLVVFLTDNLEYFQNFDRVKIYYDNGQRMVTAALHSALDFVLSKDAVLYRMASAREYRLSRVADCICTLKLTDIKFQRSELTETDAKVFGTNYPAFRKNHLKHIQKKEML
;
A
#
# COMPACT_ATOMS: atom_id res chain seq x y z
N MET A 1 -5.22 -18.42 9.39
CA MET A 1 -5.89 -17.64 10.47
C MET A 1 -6.25 -16.29 9.87
N ALA A 2 -7.52 -15.95 9.89
CA ALA A 2 -7.99 -14.67 9.39
C ALA A 2 -7.50 -13.53 10.31
N MET A 3 -7.37 -12.32 9.78
CA MET A 3 -6.94 -11.15 10.56
C MET A 3 -7.91 -10.86 11.71
N GLU A 4 -9.21 -11.03 11.48
CA GLU A 4 -10.26 -10.82 12.48
C GLU A 4 -10.14 -11.76 13.68
N GLU A 5 -9.77 -13.02 13.44
CA GLU A 5 -9.50 -13.99 14.51
C GLU A 5 -8.30 -13.58 15.37
N ASP A 6 -7.25 -13.01 14.74
CA ASP A 6 -6.08 -12.51 15.47
C ASP A 6 -6.42 -11.29 16.32
N LEU A 7 -7.22 -10.36 15.78
CA LEU A 7 -7.71 -9.20 16.53
C LEU A 7 -8.59 -9.65 17.72
N ALA A 8 -9.56 -10.53 17.49
CA ALA A 8 -10.45 -11.04 18.53
C ALA A 8 -9.67 -11.75 19.65
N ARG A 9 -8.71 -12.61 19.30
CA ARG A 9 -7.86 -13.31 20.27
C ARG A 9 -7.04 -12.36 21.14
N LYS A 10 -6.65 -11.19 20.59
CA LYS A 10 -5.88 -10.16 21.30
C LYS A 10 -6.77 -9.14 22.02
N GLY A 11 -8.09 -9.28 21.98
CA GLY A 11 -9.03 -8.31 22.54
C GLY A 11 -8.97 -6.94 21.86
N LEU A 12 -8.58 -6.90 20.57
CA LEU A 12 -8.45 -5.68 19.79
C LEU A 12 -9.74 -5.38 19.02
N PRO A 13 -10.08 -4.08 18.82
CA PRO A 13 -11.26 -3.72 18.05
C PRO A 13 -11.20 -4.21 16.61
N ASN A 14 -12.30 -4.74 16.08
CA ASN A 14 -12.43 -5.12 14.68
C ASN A 14 -12.87 -3.93 13.83
N LEU A 15 -11.98 -2.97 13.66
CA LEU A 15 -12.18 -1.80 12.80
C LEU A 15 -11.57 -2.01 11.41
N PRO A 16 -12.12 -1.38 10.36
CA PRO A 16 -11.50 -1.37 9.04
C PRO A 16 -10.07 -0.86 9.15
N PHE A 17 -9.10 -1.57 8.56
CA PHE A 17 -7.70 -1.15 8.66
C PHE A 17 -7.38 -0.04 7.64
N HIS A 18 -6.85 1.06 8.15
CA HIS A 18 -6.25 2.15 7.38
C HIS A 18 -4.97 2.62 8.09
N ALA A 19 -3.82 2.42 7.46
CA ALA A 19 -2.53 2.62 8.11
C ALA A 19 -2.33 4.07 8.61
N SER A 20 -2.53 5.06 7.75
CA SER A 20 -2.33 6.45 8.12
C SER A 20 -3.33 6.93 9.19
N PRO A 21 -4.66 6.79 9.05
CA PRO A 21 -5.60 7.12 10.13
C PRO A 21 -5.31 6.39 11.44
N LEU A 22 -4.93 5.12 11.39
CA LEU A 22 -4.55 4.33 12.58
C LEU A 22 -3.35 4.95 13.30
N MET A 23 -2.29 5.30 12.57
CA MET A 23 -1.08 5.89 13.15
C MET A 23 -1.37 7.25 13.78
N TYR A 24 -2.11 8.10 13.08
CA TYR A 24 -2.39 9.47 13.51
C TYR A 24 -3.58 9.59 14.48
N GLY A 25 -4.27 8.51 14.84
CA GLY A 25 -5.44 8.55 15.72
C GLY A 25 -6.59 9.36 15.14
N LYS A 26 -6.80 9.24 13.82
CA LYS A 26 -7.97 9.81 13.14
C LYS A 26 -9.12 8.81 13.11
N GLU A 27 -10.33 9.28 12.78
CA GLU A 27 -11.48 8.38 12.67
C GLU A 27 -11.18 7.17 11.77
N PRO A 28 -11.58 5.96 12.15
CA PRO A 28 -12.37 5.58 13.34
C PRO A 28 -11.54 5.21 14.59
N TYR A 29 -10.28 5.63 14.69
CA TYR A 29 -9.33 5.23 15.75
C TYR A 29 -9.07 6.31 16.80
N ARG A 30 -9.86 7.41 16.81
CA ARG A 30 -9.64 8.57 17.66
C ARG A 30 -9.60 8.21 19.14
N ASP A 31 -10.53 7.35 19.56
CA ASP A 31 -10.69 6.98 20.97
C ASP A 31 -9.79 5.83 21.42
N LEU A 32 -8.91 5.35 20.51
CA LEU A 32 -7.98 4.28 20.82
C LEU A 32 -6.63 4.85 21.29
N GLU A 33 -6.15 4.30 22.40
CA GLU A 33 -4.80 4.60 22.88
C GLU A 33 -3.72 4.18 21.87
N MET A 34 -2.58 4.86 21.88
CA MET A 34 -1.46 4.62 21.00
C MET A 34 -1.00 3.15 21.03
N GLU A 35 -0.94 2.53 22.21
CA GLU A 35 -0.50 1.14 22.34
C GLU A 35 -1.49 0.16 21.72
N THR A 36 -2.78 0.42 21.81
CA THR A 36 -3.81 -0.36 21.11
C THR A 36 -3.64 -0.24 19.60
N ARG A 37 -3.43 0.96 19.09
CA ARG A 37 -3.19 1.21 17.66
C ARG A 37 -1.92 0.53 17.15
N LYS A 38 -0.83 0.52 17.91
CA LYS A 38 0.39 -0.22 17.59
C LYS A 38 0.14 -1.74 17.53
N LYS A 39 -0.62 -2.30 18.47
CA LYS A 39 -0.98 -3.72 18.46
C LYS A 39 -1.83 -4.08 17.24
N MET A 40 -2.75 -3.21 16.83
CA MET A 40 -3.54 -3.40 15.61
C MET A 40 -2.64 -3.36 14.36
N LEU A 41 -1.71 -2.41 14.26
CA LEU A 41 -0.73 -2.33 13.18
C LEU A 41 0.12 -3.61 13.11
N ALA A 42 0.65 -4.07 14.23
CA ALA A 42 1.45 -5.30 14.30
C ALA A 42 0.66 -6.54 13.88
N SER A 43 -0.63 -6.61 14.24
CA SER A 43 -1.51 -7.70 13.79
C SER A 43 -1.72 -7.67 12.28
N PHE A 44 -1.91 -6.48 11.69
CA PHE A 44 -2.04 -6.32 10.26
C PHE A 44 -0.74 -6.64 9.51
N GLU A 45 0.40 -6.18 10.00
CA GLU A 45 1.71 -6.55 9.44
C GLU A 45 1.96 -8.07 9.50
N SER A 46 1.53 -8.73 10.58
CA SER A 46 1.59 -10.19 10.70
C SER A 46 0.73 -10.87 9.64
N PHE A 47 -0.44 -10.32 9.32
CA PHE A 47 -1.26 -10.75 8.19
C PHE A 47 -0.52 -10.54 6.85
N CYS A 48 0.04 -9.36 6.61
CA CYS A 48 0.81 -9.05 5.39
C CYS A 48 2.01 -9.97 5.18
N ARG A 49 2.68 -10.42 6.26
CA ARG A 49 3.79 -11.39 6.15
C ARG A 49 3.34 -12.72 5.56
N ARG A 50 2.16 -13.20 5.93
CA ARG A 50 1.62 -14.51 5.53
C ARG A 50 0.84 -14.46 4.23
N ALA A 51 0.19 -13.33 3.93
CA ALA A 51 -0.65 -13.20 2.74
C ALA A 51 0.17 -13.39 1.45
N PRO A 52 -0.32 -14.19 0.49
CA PRO A 52 0.36 -14.42 -0.78
C PRO A 52 0.05 -13.26 -1.74
N PHE A 53 0.95 -12.27 -1.80
CA PHE A 53 0.87 -11.17 -2.77
C PHE A 53 2.27 -10.78 -3.24
N ARG A 54 2.32 -10.13 -4.37
CA ARG A 54 3.46 -9.37 -4.86
C ARG A 54 3.11 -7.89 -4.87
N CYS A 55 4.10 -7.02 -4.81
CA CYS A 55 3.89 -5.58 -4.83
C CYS A 55 4.94 -4.85 -5.64
N LYS A 56 4.56 -3.70 -6.16
CA LYS A 56 5.45 -2.67 -6.71
C LYS A 56 5.01 -1.34 -6.14
N SER A 57 5.97 -0.53 -5.72
CA SER A 57 5.72 0.82 -5.21
C SER A 57 6.38 1.85 -6.10
N PHE A 58 5.63 2.89 -6.45
CA PHE A 58 6.12 4.06 -7.18
C PHE A 58 6.11 5.25 -6.23
N ALA A 59 7.21 5.98 -6.15
CA ALA A 59 7.34 7.14 -5.28
C ALA A 59 7.83 8.34 -6.10
N TYR A 60 7.11 9.46 -6.01
CA TYR A 60 7.42 10.70 -6.71
C TYR A 60 7.55 11.84 -5.71
N LYS A 61 8.41 12.80 -5.99
CA LYS A 61 8.49 14.03 -5.20
C LYS A 61 7.25 14.89 -5.48
N ARG A 62 6.83 15.68 -4.49
CA ARG A 62 5.69 16.57 -4.64
C ARG A 62 5.85 17.55 -5.81
N SER A 63 7.05 18.08 -6.01
CA SER A 63 7.39 18.95 -7.15
C SER A 63 7.20 18.26 -8.52
N GLU A 64 7.27 16.95 -8.59
CA GLU A 64 7.03 16.18 -9.82
C GLU A 64 5.52 15.97 -10.11
N VAL A 65 4.66 16.33 -9.18
CA VAL A 65 3.19 16.19 -9.25
C VAL A 65 2.51 17.54 -9.48
N GLU A 66 3.25 18.63 -9.41
CA GLU A 66 2.72 20.01 -9.61
C GLU A 66 2.20 20.23 -11.02
N GLU A 67 2.79 19.54 -12.02
CA GLU A 67 2.31 19.53 -13.39
C GLU A 67 1.56 18.21 -13.69
N PRO A 68 0.21 18.22 -13.63
CA PRO A 68 -0.60 17.00 -13.71
C PRO A 68 -0.38 16.17 -14.97
N GLU A 69 -0.17 16.82 -16.10
CA GLU A 69 0.02 16.14 -17.39
C GLU A 69 1.37 15.43 -17.45
N LEU A 70 2.44 16.09 -17.02
CA LEU A 70 3.78 15.50 -16.98
C LEU A 70 3.84 14.34 -15.99
N PHE A 71 3.24 14.52 -14.82
CA PHE A 71 3.11 13.43 -13.83
C PHE A 71 2.36 12.23 -14.41
N THR A 72 1.22 12.46 -15.04
CA THR A 72 0.39 11.39 -15.63
C THR A 72 1.17 10.63 -16.70
N ALA A 73 1.87 11.35 -17.59
CA ALA A 73 2.68 10.74 -18.64
C ALA A 73 3.84 9.91 -18.06
N ARG A 74 4.55 10.45 -17.06
CA ARG A 74 5.65 9.76 -16.39
C ARG A 74 5.16 8.51 -15.65
N PHE A 75 4.12 8.63 -14.85
CA PHE A 75 3.56 7.51 -14.11
C PHE A 75 3.03 6.42 -15.04
N LYS A 76 2.34 6.79 -16.13
CA LYS A 76 1.93 5.86 -17.17
C LYS A 76 3.12 5.10 -17.76
N ARG A 77 4.20 5.81 -18.12
CA ARG A 77 5.42 5.21 -18.66
C ARG A 77 6.00 4.19 -17.67
N ASP A 78 6.14 4.57 -16.40
CA ASP A 78 6.74 3.73 -15.39
C ASP A 78 5.87 2.48 -15.11
N LEU A 79 4.54 2.60 -15.20
CA LEU A 79 3.61 1.47 -15.16
C LEU A 79 3.74 0.56 -16.39
N VAL A 80 3.85 1.12 -17.60
CA VAL A 80 4.03 0.34 -18.84
C VAL A 80 5.32 -0.47 -18.76
N VAL A 81 6.44 0.16 -18.38
CA VAL A 81 7.72 -0.53 -18.18
C VAL A 81 7.56 -1.69 -17.20
N PHE A 82 7.01 -1.43 -16.02
CA PHE A 82 6.79 -2.47 -15.02
C PHE A 82 5.93 -3.62 -15.52
N LEU A 83 4.82 -3.33 -16.21
CA LEU A 83 3.93 -4.36 -16.75
C LEU A 83 4.60 -5.18 -17.84
N THR A 84 5.40 -4.54 -18.71
CA THR A 84 6.14 -5.19 -19.78
C THR A 84 7.25 -6.09 -19.23
N ASP A 85 8.02 -5.60 -18.26
CA ASP A 85 9.09 -6.35 -17.61
C ASP A 85 8.56 -7.57 -16.84
N ASN A 86 7.29 -7.54 -16.45
CA ASN A 86 6.63 -8.63 -15.73
C ASN A 86 5.50 -9.30 -16.55
N LEU A 87 5.54 -9.17 -17.86
CA LEU A 87 4.46 -9.64 -18.73
C LEU A 87 4.16 -11.13 -18.58
N GLU A 88 5.18 -11.98 -18.49
CA GLU A 88 5.04 -13.42 -18.26
C GLU A 88 4.24 -13.72 -16.99
N TYR A 89 4.46 -12.93 -15.91
CA TYR A 89 3.69 -13.09 -14.69
C TYR A 89 2.21 -12.81 -14.90
N PHE A 90 1.87 -11.76 -15.65
CA PHE A 90 0.46 -11.40 -15.92
C PHE A 90 -0.20 -12.36 -16.90
N GLN A 91 0.55 -12.92 -17.84
CA GLN A 91 0.05 -13.92 -18.82
C GLN A 91 -0.29 -15.27 -18.20
N ASN A 92 0.13 -15.55 -16.97
CA ASN A 92 -0.31 -16.74 -16.24
C ASN A 92 -1.78 -16.70 -15.79
N PHE A 93 -2.49 -15.58 -16.02
CA PHE A 93 -3.87 -15.39 -15.59
C PHE A 93 -4.79 -15.14 -16.78
N ASP A 94 -5.88 -15.87 -16.87
CA ASP A 94 -6.92 -15.67 -17.90
C ASP A 94 -7.65 -14.33 -17.74
N ARG A 95 -7.70 -13.81 -16.51
CA ARG A 95 -8.37 -12.54 -16.18
C ARG A 95 -7.64 -11.79 -15.10
N VAL A 96 -7.44 -10.50 -15.31
CA VAL A 96 -6.86 -9.57 -14.36
C VAL A 96 -7.94 -8.61 -13.84
N LYS A 97 -8.27 -8.70 -12.57
CA LYS A 97 -9.23 -7.78 -11.91
C LYS A 97 -8.47 -6.64 -11.25
N ILE A 98 -8.76 -5.42 -11.65
CA ILE A 98 -8.14 -4.22 -11.12
C ILE A 98 -9.08 -3.57 -10.10
N TYR A 99 -8.63 -3.49 -8.87
CA TYR A 99 -9.30 -2.78 -7.79
C TYR A 99 -8.51 -1.52 -7.48
N TYR A 100 -9.15 -0.37 -7.54
CA TYR A 100 -8.50 0.91 -7.29
C TYR A 100 -9.39 1.83 -6.45
N ASP A 101 -8.72 2.70 -5.70
CA ASP A 101 -9.32 3.82 -5.02
C ASP A 101 -9.41 5.01 -6.00
N ASN A 102 -10.60 5.54 -6.20
CA ASN A 102 -10.85 6.66 -7.11
C ASN A 102 -10.40 8.03 -6.52
N GLY A 103 -9.47 8.02 -5.56
CA GLY A 103 -9.00 9.20 -4.85
C GLY A 103 -8.24 10.22 -5.69
N GLN A 104 -7.56 9.76 -6.75
CA GLN A 104 -6.74 10.63 -7.62
C GLN A 104 -7.00 10.33 -9.09
N ARG A 105 -7.72 11.21 -9.77
CA ARG A 105 -8.10 11.06 -11.20
C ARG A 105 -6.90 10.80 -12.12
N MET A 106 -5.78 11.49 -11.88
CA MET A 106 -4.54 11.34 -12.67
C MET A 106 -3.95 9.93 -12.55
N VAL A 107 -3.90 9.40 -11.34
CA VAL A 107 -3.40 8.04 -11.06
C VAL A 107 -4.30 7.01 -11.72
N THR A 108 -5.62 7.16 -11.60
CA THR A 108 -6.60 6.28 -12.23
C THR A 108 -6.49 6.30 -13.76
N ALA A 109 -6.37 7.47 -14.37
CA ALA A 109 -6.24 7.62 -15.83
C ALA A 109 -4.94 6.97 -16.35
N ALA A 110 -3.82 7.21 -15.67
CA ALA A 110 -2.53 6.60 -16.01
C ALA A 110 -2.59 5.07 -15.88
N LEU A 111 -3.19 4.56 -14.80
CA LEU A 111 -3.34 3.13 -14.55
C LEU A 111 -4.17 2.45 -15.65
N HIS A 112 -5.35 2.97 -15.98
CA HIS A 112 -6.19 2.42 -17.04
C HIS A 112 -5.46 2.45 -18.38
N SER A 113 -4.85 3.58 -18.74
CA SER A 113 -4.15 3.74 -20.01
C SER A 113 -2.93 2.81 -20.13
N ALA A 114 -2.20 2.54 -19.05
CA ALA A 114 -1.07 1.62 -19.06
C ALA A 114 -1.52 0.16 -19.19
N LEU A 115 -2.56 -0.23 -18.46
CA LEU A 115 -3.11 -1.58 -18.48
C LEU A 115 -3.74 -1.92 -19.84
N ASP A 116 -4.54 -1.00 -20.39
CA ASP A 116 -5.14 -1.16 -21.73
C ASP A 116 -4.10 -1.22 -22.85
N PHE A 117 -2.93 -0.64 -22.63
CA PHE A 117 -1.82 -0.67 -23.58
C PHE A 117 -1.06 -2.01 -23.56
N VAL A 118 -0.82 -2.57 -22.36
CA VAL A 118 0.05 -3.75 -22.19
C VAL A 118 -0.75 -5.06 -22.15
N LEU A 119 -1.93 -5.04 -21.52
CA LEU A 119 -2.78 -6.24 -21.38
C LEU A 119 -3.94 -6.19 -22.37
N SER A 120 -4.41 -7.37 -22.77
CA SER A 120 -5.62 -7.46 -23.60
C SER A 120 -6.82 -6.87 -22.85
N LYS A 121 -7.58 -6.00 -23.51
CA LYS A 121 -8.78 -5.36 -22.93
C LYS A 121 -9.82 -6.38 -22.45
N ASP A 122 -9.95 -7.50 -23.14
CA ASP A 122 -10.89 -8.56 -22.80
C ASP A 122 -10.50 -9.33 -21.53
N ALA A 123 -9.22 -9.28 -21.16
CA ALA A 123 -8.70 -9.91 -19.95
C ALA A 123 -8.77 -9.01 -18.72
N VAL A 124 -9.01 -7.71 -18.86
CA VAL A 124 -8.95 -6.73 -17.77
C VAL A 124 -10.35 -6.33 -17.32
N LEU A 125 -10.61 -6.46 -16.01
CA LEU A 125 -11.86 -6.04 -15.38
C LEU A 125 -11.57 -4.96 -14.34
N TYR A 126 -12.08 -3.76 -14.56
CA TYR A 126 -11.98 -2.63 -13.62
C TYR A 126 -13.11 -2.66 -12.60
N ARG A 127 -12.77 -2.49 -11.32
CA ARG A 127 -13.75 -2.37 -10.24
C ARG A 127 -13.35 -1.29 -9.26
N MET A 128 -14.27 -0.38 -8.97
CA MET A 128 -14.10 0.53 -7.83
C MET A 128 -14.14 -0.30 -6.54
N ALA A 129 -13.13 -0.16 -5.71
CA ALA A 129 -13.05 -0.84 -4.44
C ALA A 129 -13.42 0.12 -3.32
N SER A 130 -14.38 -0.27 -2.48
CA SER A 130 -14.45 0.35 -1.16
C SER A 130 -13.37 -0.30 -0.27
N ALA A 131 -12.63 0.51 0.47
CA ALA A 131 -11.61 0.03 1.40
C ALA A 131 -12.19 -0.92 2.49
N ARG A 132 -13.51 -0.92 2.69
CA ARG A 132 -14.22 -1.81 3.61
C ARG A 132 -14.34 -3.24 3.07
N GLU A 133 -14.43 -3.40 1.76
CA GLU A 133 -14.76 -4.69 1.13
C GLU A 133 -13.53 -5.48 0.69
N TYR A 134 -12.42 -4.79 0.38
CA TYR A 134 -11.25 -5.45 -0.21
C TYR A 134 -10.00 -5.31 0.64
N ARG A 135 -9.59 -6.41 1.26
CA ARG A 135 -8.39 -6.44 2.13
C ARG A 135 -7.09 -6.11 1.39
N LEU A 136 -6.99 -6.38 0.10
CA LEU A 136 -5.80 -6.07 -0.69
C LEU A 136 -5.58 -4.56 -0.85
N SER A 137 -6.64 -3.75 -0.91
CA SER A 137 -6.48 -2.29 -0.90
C SER A 137 -5.86 -1.78 0.41
N ARG A 138 -6.19 -2.43 1.52
CA ARG A 138 -5.60 -2.13 2.84
C ARG A 138 -4.13 -2.56 2.92
N VAL A 139 -3.77 -3.65 2.25
CA VAL A 139 -2.37 -4.08 2.11
C VAL A 139 -1.59 -3.03 1.34
N ALA A 140 -2.13 -2.52 0.22
CA ALA A 140 -1.51 -1.45 -0.55
C ALA A 140 -1.31 -0.17 0.27
N ASP A 141 -2.33 0.28 1.02
CA ASP A 141 -2.24 1.43 1.94
C ASP A 141 -1.14 1.25 3.00
N CYS A 142 -1.06 0.07 3.60
CA CYS A 142 0.00 -0.25 4.56
C CYS A 142 1.39 -0.20 3.93
N ILE A 143 1.56 -0.79 2.75
CA ILE A 143 2.84 -0.78 2.03
C ILE A 143 3.24 0.65 1.68
N CYS A 144 2.34 1.47 1.16
CA CYS A 144 2.59 2.88 0.86
C CYS A 144 3.04 3.64 2.11
N THR A 145 2.37 3.42 3.25
CA THR A 145 2.74 4.04 4.53
C THR A 145 4.13 3.63 4.98
N LEU A 146 4.47 2.34 4.94
CA LEU A 146 5.79 1.85 5.33
C LEU A 146 6.90 2.36 4.38
N LYS A 147 6.64 2.42 3.08
CA LYS A 147 7.58 2.96 2.09
C LYS A 147 7.79 4.47 2.27
N LEU A 148 6.72 5.22 2.55
CA LEU A 148 6.85 6.65 2.86
C LEU A 148 7.66 6.86 4.14
N THR A 149 7.44 6.05 5.16
CA THR A 149 8.22 6.10 6.41
C THR A 149 9.69 5.76 6.17
N ASP A 150 9.99 4.80 5.29
CA ASP A 150 11.37 4.49 4.86
C ASP A 150 12.06 5.71 4.23
N ILE A 151 11.38 6.39 3.31
CA ILE A 151 11.88 7.63 2.68
C ILE A 151 12.13 8.72 3.73
N LYS A 152 11.22 8.90 4.69
CA LYS A 152 11.37 9.87 5.78
C LYS A 152 12.58 9.55 6.67
N PHE A 153 12.81 8.27 6.99
CA PHE A 153 14.02 7.86 7.72
C PHE A 153 15.29 8.25 6.97
N GLN A 154 15.35 7.93 5.68
CA GLN A 154 16.53 8.22 4.85
C GLN A 154 16.80 9.72 4.70
N ARG A 155 15.75 10.57 4.80
CA ARG A 155 15.85 12.03 4.69
C ARG A 155 15.92 12.74 6.03
N SER A 156 15.87 12.01 7.15
CA SER A 156 15.76 12.60 8.49
C SER A 156 14.50 13.48 8.66
N GLU A 157 13.40 13.11 8.03
CA GLU A 157 12.12 13.82 8.00
C GLU A 157 11.03 13.11 8.81
N LEU A 158 11.40 12.27 9.79
CA LEU A 158 10.42 11.59 10.64
C LEU A 158 9.57 12.59 11.40
N THR A 159 8.25 12.38 11.36
CA THR A 159 7.34 13.10 12.24
C THR A 159 7.38 12.53 13.65
N GLU A 160 6.92 13.30 14.63
CA GLU A 160 6.79 12.82 16.02
C GLU A 160 5.90 11.55 16.09
N THR A 161 4.83 11.50 15.29
CA THR A 161 3.96 10.33 15.20
C THR A 161 4.67 9.11 14.62
N ASP A 162 5.45 9.28 13.54
CA ASP A 162 6.23 8.19 12.96
C ASP A 162 7.22 7.63 14.01
N ALA A 163 7.90 8.53 14.74
CA ALA A 163 8.83 8.15 15.81
C ALA A 163 8.14 7.43 16.98
N LYS A 164 6.94 7.86 17.36
CA LYS A 164 6.14 7.18 18.41
C LYS A 164 5.68 5.79 17.99
N VAL A 165 5.35 5.59 16.70
CA VAL A 165 4.86 4.31 16.19
C VAL A 165 5.99 3.33 15.91
N PHE A 166 7.02 3.77 15.19
CA PHE A 166 8.09 2.91 14.65
C PHE A 166 9.43 3.01 15.38
N GLY A 167 9.55 3.97 16.32
CA GLY A 167 10.81 4.33 16.94
C GLY A 167 11.68 5.20 16.02
N THR A 168 12.88 5.54 16.50
CA THR A 168 13.85 6.38 15.77
C THR A 168 15.03 5.59 15.21
N ASN A 169 15.08 4.29 15.47
CA ASN A 169 16.18 3.42 15.02
C ASN A 169 15.86 2.82 13.64
N TYR A 170 16.52 3.32 12.59
CA TYR A 170 16.30 2.86 11.21
C TYR A 170 16.59 1.38 10.97
N PRO A 171 17.70 0.78 11.43
CA PRO A 171 17.93 -0.64 11.35
C PRO A 171 16.82 -1.50 11.97
N ALA A 172 16.29 -1.09 13.13
CA ALA A 172 15.17 -1.76 13.77
C ALA A 172 13.87 -1.64 12.94
N PHE A 173 13.57 -0.46 12.42
CA PHE A 173 12.45 -0.23 11.51
C PHE A 173 12.53 -1.13 10.28
N ARG A 174 13.67 -1.16 9.59
CA ARG A 174 13.89 -2.03 8.43
C ARG A 174 13.68 -3.50 8.77
N LYS A 175 14.26 -3.98 9.85
CA LYS A 175 14.16 -5.39 10.28
C LYS A 175 12.73 -5.78 10.60
N ASN A 176 12.02 -4.94 11.35
CA ASN A 176 10.73 -5.29 11.93
C ASN A 176 9.56 -5.06 10.96
N HIS A 177 9.62 -4.01 10.12
CA HIS A 177 8.51 -3.53 9.31
C HIS A 177 8.74 -3.69 7.80
N LEU A 178 9.93 -3.39 7.28
CA LEU A 178 10.17 -3.33 5.84
C LEU A 178 10.64 -4.64 5.20
N LYS A 179 11.49 -5.39 5.88
CA LYS A 179 12.16 -6.57 5.29
C LYS A 179 11.20 -7.59 4.68
N HIS A 180 10.03 -7.78 5.27
CA HIS A 180 9.04 -8.73 4.76
C HIS A 180 8.29 -8.22 3.52
N ILE A 181 8.12 -6.91 3.40
CA ILE A 181 7.55 -6.29 2.19
C ILE A 181 8.57 -6.33 1.05
N GLN A 182 9.82 -5.99 1.32
CA GLN A 182 10.89 -6.04 0.32
C GLN A 182 11.03 -7.41 -0.35
N LYS A 183 10.80 -8.49 0.39
CA LYS A 183 10.79 -9.87 -0.16
C LYS A 183 9.64 -10.15 -1.14
N LYS A 184 8.62 -9.31 -1.14
CA LYS A 184 7.42 -9.44 -1.99
C LYS A 184 7.43 -8.45 -3.15
N GLU A 185 8.43 -7.58 -3.23
CA GLU A 185 8.57 -6.64 -4.33
C GLU A 185 8.90 -7.36 -5.64
N MET A 186 8.24 -6.92 -6.69
CA MET A 186 8.58 -7.28 -8.07
C MET A 186 9.62 -6.27 -8.58
N LEU A 187 10.53 -6.72 -9.39
CA LEU A 187 11.57 -5.91 -10.01
C LEU A 187 10.97 -4.95 -11.05
#